data_49411d1ac43a32e84d1ea94688230b8e
#
_entry.id   49411d1ac43a32e84d1ea94688230b8e
#
_cell.length_a   1.000
_cell.length_b   1.000
_cell.length_c   1.000
_cell.angle_alpha   90.00
_cell.angle_beta   90.00
_cell.angle_gamma   90.00
#
_symmetry.space_group_name_H-M   'P 1'
#
loop_
_entity.id
_entity.type
_entity.pdbx_description
1 polymer ?
#
loop_
_entity_poly.entity_id
_entity_poly.type
_entity_poly.pdbx_seq_one_letter_code
_entity_poly.pdbx_strand_id
1 'polypeptide(L)'
;QEWKSINIIGWKKQRDELIKKCKIIVNIHLFNVYNIFQHIRCDRLVFSNKLILSEMSTRVNDLDIRECVMWENYDKIIPTIQHILDNFDEIQNKLERIPKEEIIKTRQSILQKSVDLMIRP
;
A
#
# COMPACT_ATOMS: atom_id res chain seq x y z
N GLN A 1 15.78 11.65 -17.34
CA GLN A 1 14.48 12.20 -16.92
C GLN A 1 14.49 12.41 -15.41
N GLU A 2 14.30 13.64 -15.01
CA GLU A 2 14.26 13.98 -13.59
C GLU A 2 12.88 13.68 -13.00
N TRP A 3 12.86 12.88 -11.94
CA TRP A 3 11.67 12.69 -11.13
C TRP A 3 11.64 13.70 -10.00
N LYS A 4 10.45 14.17 -9.67
CA LYS A 4 10.25 14.92 -8.45
C LYS A 4 9.84 13.97 -7.34
N SER A 5 10.64 13.89 -6.29
CA SER A 5 10.33 13.11 -5.10
C SER A 5 10.17 14.02 -3.89
N ILE A 6 9.29 13.63 -2.99
CA ILE A 6 9.10 14.32 -1.72
C ILE A 6 9.02 13.31 -0.59
N ASN A 7 9.62 13.64 0.54
CA ASN A 7 9.40 12.90 1.76
C ASN A 7 8.08 13.35 2.38
N ILE A 8 7.19 12.40 2.62
CA ILE A 8 5.90 12.69 3.25
C ILE A 8 6.12 12.76 4.75
N ILE A 9 6.18 13.98 5.27
CA ILE A 9 6.35 14.28 6.68
C ILE A 9 5.12 15.03 7.16
N GLY A 10 4.73 14.81 8.40
CA GLY A 10 3.62 15.49 9.03
C GLY A 10 2.46 14.58 9.38
N TRP A 11 1.40 15.18 9.88
CA TRP A 11 0.27 14.48 10.43
C TRP A 11 -1.05 15.01 9.87
N LYS A 12 -2.08 14.17 9.86
CA LYS A 12 -3.45 14.55 9.51
C LYS A 12 -3.53 15.23 8.14
N LYS A 13 -4.12 16.42 8.08
CA LYS A 13 -4.40 17.15 6.84
C LYS A 13 -3.15 17.47 6.03
N GLN A 14 -2.07 17.86 6.68
CA GLN A 14 -0.82 18.20 6.00
C GLN A 14 -0.24 17.00 5.24
N ARG A 15 -0.22 15.84 5.87
CA ARG A 15 0.20 14.59 5.24
C ARG A 15 -0.72 14.21 4.08
N ASP A 16 -2.02 14.33 4.27
CA ASP A 16 -3.01 13.97 3.25
C ASP A 16 -2.89 14.84 2.00
N GLU A 17 -2.61 16.12 2.15
CA GLU A 17 -2.36 17.03 1.03
C GLU A 17 -1.12 16.65 0.22
N LEU A 18 -0.05 16.19 0.89
CA LEU A 18 1.15 15.70 0.21
C LEU A 18 0.86 14.41 -0.55
N ILE A 19 0.15 13.47 0.08
CA ILE A 19 -0.22 12.20 -0.54
C ILE A 19 -1.05 12.41 -1.81
N LYS A 20 -2.00 13.34 -1.79
CA LYS A 20 -2.82 13.66 -2.97
C LYS A 20 -2.00 14.11 -4.16
N LYS A 21 -0.89 14.80 -3.93
CA LYS A 21 0.00 15.31 -4.99
C LYS A 21 0.89 14.25 -5.60
N CYS A 22 1.05 13.10 -4.95
CA CYS A 22 1.93 12.04 -5.43
C CYS A 22 1.19 11.08 -6.35
N LYS A 23 1.81 10.69 -7.47
CA LYS A 23 1.32 9.62 -8.33
C LYS A 23 1.58 8.24 -7.72
N ILE A 24 2.75 8.07 -7.16
CA ILE A 24 3.22 6.79 -6.61
C ILE A 24 3.67 7.02 -5.17
N ILE A 25 3.26 6.14 -4.28
CA ILE A 25 3.81 6.06 -2.92
C ILE A 25 4.81 4.90 -2.89
N VAL A 26 6.03 5.19 -2.47
CA VAL A 26 7.07 4.17 -2.36
C VAL A 26 7.23 3.76 -0.90
N ASN A 27 7.13 2.47 -0.64
CA ASN A 27 7.29 1.89 0.70
C ASN A 27 8.56 1.03 0.74
N ILE A 28 9.57 1.50 1.44
CA ILE A 28 10.86 0.82 1.58
C ILE A 28 11.08 0.47 3.04
N HIS A 29 11.63 -0.72 3.30
CA HIS A 29 11.96 -1.16 4.65
C HIS A 29 13.17 -0.39 5.19
N LEU A 30 13.13 -0.06 6.49
CA LEU A 30 14.22 0.66 7.13
C LEU A 30 15.50 -0.18 7.20
N PHE A 31 15.35 -1.47 7.49
CA PHE A 31 16.45 -2.44 7.56
C PHE A 31 16.05 -3.76 6.89
N ASN A 32 17.03 -4.47 6.33
CA ASN A 32 16.80 -5.77 5.69
C ASN A 32 16.18 -6.82 6.63
N VAL A 33 16.37 -6.70 7.93
CA VAL A 33 15.80 -7.60 8.94
C VAL A 33 14.32 -7.32 9.23
N TYR A 34 13.82 -6.15 8.86
CA TYR A 34 12.43 -5.73 9.07
C TYR A 34 11.65 -5.71 7.76
N ASN A 35 11.60 -6.83 7.09
CA ASN A 35 10.95 -6.98 5.79
C ASN A 35 9.47 -7.37 5.88
N ILE A 36 8.79 -6.90 6.90
CA ILE A 36 7.35 -7.09 7.12
C ILE A 36 6.61 -5.89 6.54
N PHE A 37 5.54 -6.17 5.78
CA PHE A 37 4.69 -5.12 5.24
C PHE A 37 3.99 -4.34 6.35
N GLN A 38 4.07 -3.03 6.27
CA GLN A 38 3.51 -2.14 7.30
C GLN A 38 2.08 -1.71 6.95
N HIS A 39 1.10 -2.48 7.38
CA HIS A 39 -0.32 -2.19 7.19
C HIS A 39 -0.73 -0.82 7.70
N ILE A 40 -0.28 -0.42 8.88
CA ILE A 40 -0.60 0.89 9.49
C ILE A 40 -0.27 2.04 8.55
N ARG A 41 0.82 1.92 7.79
CA ARG A 41 1.23 2.96 6.84
C ARG A 41 0.44 2.91 5.54
N CYS A 42 0.13 1.72 5.05
CA CYS A 42 -0.29 1.50 3.67
C CYS A 42 -1.77 1.21 3.49
N ASP A 43 -2.46 0.61 4.46
CA ASP A 43 -3.85 0.18 4.29
C ASP A 43 -4.78 1.31 3.86
N ARG A 44 -4.70 2.45 4.50
CA ARG A 44 -5.53 3.61 4.14
C ARG A 44 -5.32 4.03 2.67
N LEU A 45 -4.09 3.95 2.20
CA LEU A 45 -3.73 4.32 0.83
C LEU A 45 -4.28 3.29 -0.17
N VAL A 46 -4.21 2.01 0.17
CA VAL A 46 -4.79 0.93 -0.63
C VAL A 46 -6.28 1.15 -0.83
N PHE A 47 -7.03 1.38 0.26
CA PHE A 47 -8.48 1.58 0.18
C PHE A 47 -8.89 2.92 -0.42
N SER A 48 -7.96 3.85 -0.59
CA SER A 48 -8.15 5.11 -1.33
C SER A 48 -7.71 5.01 -2.80
N ASN A 49 -7.43 3.80 -3.31
CA ASN A 49 -6.95 3.56 -4.67
C ASN A 49 -5.64 4.28 -5.00
N LYS A 50 -4.80 4.53 -4.01
CA LYS A 50 -3.48 5.10 -4.24
C LYS A 50 -2.51 4.02 -4.71
N LEU A 51 -1.74 4.31 -5.74
CA LEU A 51 -0.74 3.38 -6.24
C LEU A 51 0.45 3.32 -5.28
N ILE A 52 0.70 2.12 -4.76
CA ILE A 52 1.82 1.85 -3.86
C ILE A 52 2.78 0.90 -4.54
N LEU A 53 4.05 1.28 -4.59
CA LEU A 53 5.15 0.38 -4.93
C LEU A 53 5.90 0.06 -3.64
N SER A 54 5.87 -1.19 -3.23
CA SER A 54 6.52 -1.64 -2.00
C SER A 54 7.72 -2.53 -2.31
N GLU A 55 8.77 -2.34 -1.53
CA GLU A 55 9.83 -3.33 -1.44
C GLU A 55 9.23 -4.67 -1.03
N MET A 56 9.75 -5.77 -1.60
CA MET A 56 9.29 -7.11 -1.32
C MET A 56 9.35 -7.41 0.17
N SER A 57 8.26 -7.92 0.70
CA SER A 57 8.10 -8.27 2.11
C SER A 57 8.04 -9.78 2.28
N THR A 58 8.29 -10.27 3.49
CA THR A 58 8.03 -11.66 3.83
C THR A 58 6.52 -11.94 3.80
N ARG A 59 6.14 -13.17 3.42
CA ARG A 59 4.76 -13.64 3.45
C ARG A 59 3.77 -12.77 2.67
N VAL A 60 4.22 -12.18 1.54
CA VAL A 60 3.35 -11.35 0.68
C VAL A 60 2.11 -12.11 0.25
N ASN A 61 2.23 -13.42 -0.04
CA ASN A 61 1.10 -14.25 -0.47
C ASN A 61 0.01 -14.42 0.61
N ASP A 62 0.34 -14.17 1.88
CA ASP A 62 -0.62 -14.22 2.98
C ASP A 62 -1.37 -12.91 3.19
N LEU A 63 -0.97 -11.84 2.49
CA LEU A 63 -1.62 -10.54 2.62
C LEU A 63 -2.91 -10.49 1.80
N ASP A 64 -3.99 -10.05 2.42
CA ASP A 64 -5.28 -9.88 1.76
C ASP A 64 -5.27 -8.75 0.72
N ILE A 65 -4.36 -7.79 0.87
CA ILE A 65 -4.19 -6.65 -0.04
C ILE A 65 -3.08 -6.83 -1.07
N ARG A 66 -2.50 -8.03 -1.21
CA ARG A 66 -1.34 -8.26 -2.07
C ARG A 66 -1.52 -7.79 -3.52
N GLU A 67 -2.73 -7.94 -4.05
CA GLU A 67 -3.04 -7.55 -5.44
C GLU A 67 -3.22 -6.05 -5.61
N CYS A 68 -3.41 -5.32 -4.50
CA CYS A 68 -3.58 -3.88 -4.50
C CYS A 68 -2.27 -3.10 -4.38
N VAL A 69 -1.16 -3.79 -4.24
CA VAL A 69 0.19 -3.23 -4.08
C VAL A 69 1.11 -3.82 -5.14
N MET A 70 1.95 -3.00 -5.72
CA MET A 70 3.02 -3.47 -6.59
C MET A 70 4.24 -3.80 -5.73
N TRP A 71 4.82 -4.98 -5.98
CA TRP A 71 5.94 -5.51 -5.19
C TRP A 71 7.18 -5.61 -6.05
N GLU A 72 8.32 -5.17 -5.52
CA GLU A 72 9.58 -5.27 -6.23
C GLU A 72 10.74 -5.40 -5.26
N ASN A 73 11.81 -6.05 -5.68
CA ASN A 73 13.05 -6.09 -4.93
C ASN A 73 13.71 -4.70 -4.90
N TYR A 74 14.42 -4.40 -3.83
CA TYR A 74 15.02 -3.09 -3.61
C TYR A 74 15.86 -2.59 -4.79
N ASP A 75 16.68 -3.46 -5.37
CA ASP A 75 17.56 -3.13 -6.49
C ASP A 75 16.82 -2.80 -7.79
N LYS A 76 15.52 -3.17 -7.89
CA LYS A 76 14.67 -2.93 -9.06
C LYS A 76 13.63 -1.84 -8.84
N ILE A 77 13.60 -1.20 -7.69
CA ILE A 77 12.62 -0.16 -7.37
C ILE A 77 12.69 0.99 -8.40
N ILE A 78 13.88 1.48 -8.70
CA ILE A 78 14.07 2.62 -9.60
C ILE A 78 13.57 2.33 -11.02
N PRO A 79 14.01 1.25 -11.70
CA PRO A 79 13.47 0.94 -13.03
C PRO A 79 11.96 0.66 -13.01
N THR A 80 11.44 0.10 -11.92
CA THR A 80 10.00 -0.14 -11.78
C THR A 80 9.22 1.17 -11.65
N ILE A 81 9.72 2.16 -10.94
CA ILE A 81 9.11 3.51 -10.90
C ILE A 81 9.01 4.08 -12.31
N GLN A 82 10.06 3.99 -13.11
CA GLN A 82 10.05 4.49 -14.48
C GLN A 82 8.98 3.77 -15.33
N HIS A 83 8.91 2.45 -15.21
CA HIS A 83 7.89 1.66 -15.90
C HIS A 83 6.47 2.08 -15.50
N ILE A 84 6.22 2.30 -14.21
CA ILE A 84 4.92 2.74 -13.72
C ILE A 84 4.58 4.12 -14.27
N LEU A 85 5.51 5.06 -14.27
CA LEU A 85 5.27 6.42 -14.78
C LEU A 85 4.98 6.43 -16.28
N ASP A 86 5.66 5.59 -17.05
CA ASP A 86 5.45 5.46 -18.49
C ASP A 86 4.09 4.83 -18.84
N ASN A 87 3.51 4.05 -17.94
CA ASN A 87 2.24 3.33 -18.11
C ASN A 87 1.21 3.69 -17.02
N PHE A 88 1.30 4.87 -16.46
CA PHE A 88 0.58 5.24 -15.23
C PHE A 88 -0.94 5.07 -15.36
N ASP A 89 -1.54 5.60 -16.40
CA ASP A 89 -3.00 5.57 -16.53
C ASP A 89 -3.54 4.14 -16.66
N GLU A 90 -2.86 3.27 -17.38
CA GLU A 90 -3.23 1.87 -17.53
C GLU A 90 -3.12 1.14 -16.18
N ILE A 91 -2.01 1.32 -15.48
CA ILE A 91 -1.76 0.69 -14.18
C ILE A 91 -2.75 1.20 -13.13
N GLN A 92 -2.98 2.51 -13.09
CA GLN A 92 -3.94 3.12 -12.16
C GLN A 92 -5.36 2.61 -12.41
N ASN A 93 -5.78 2.50 -13.67
CA ASN A 93 -7.09 1.97 -14.03
C ASN A 93 -7.27 0.51 -13.61
N LYS A 94 -6.25 -0.32 -13.78
CA LYS A 94 -6.28 -1.71 -13.31
C LYS A 94 -6.41 -1.79 -11.80
N LEU A 95 -5.66 -0.96 -11.08
CA LEU A 95 -5.71 -0.88 -9.62
C LEU A 95 -7.11 -0.51 -9.12
N GLU A 96 -7.74 0.48 -9.72
CA GLU A 96 -9.08 0.94 -9.34
C GLU A 96 -10.17 -0.10 -9.59
N ARG A 97 -9.96 -1.01 -10.56
CA ARG A 97 -10.88 -2.10 -10.86
C ARG A 97 -10.81 -3.27 -9.90
N ILE A 98 -9.78 -3.37 -9.07
CA ILE A 98 -9.66 -4.43 -8.08
C ILE A 98 -10.74 -4.21 -7.01
N PRO A 99 -11.69 -5.16 -6.83
CA PRO A 99 -12.72 -5.04 -5.83
C PRO A 99 -12.13 -5.18 -4.43
N LYS A 100 -12.46 -4.23 -3.55
CA LYS A 100 -11.92 -4.17 -2.19
C LYS A 100 -12.97 -4.44 -1.11
N GLU A 101 -14.25 -4.52 -1.50
CA GLU A 101 -15.36 -4.70 -0.56
C GLU A 101 -15.26 -6.03 0.19
N GLU A 102 -14.85 -7.12 -0.48
CA GLU A 102 -14.70 -8.41 0.18
C GLU A 102 -13.57 -8.42 1.21
N ILE A 103 -12.48 -7.68 0.94
CA ILE A 103 -11.40 -7.52 1.92
C ILE A 103 -11.93 -6.82 3.17
N ILE A 104 -12.68 -5.74 3.00
CA ILE A 104 -13.27 -4.97 4.10
C ILE A 104 -14.25 -5.84 4.89
N LYS A 105 -15.15 -6.55 4.22
CA LYS A 105 -16.12 -7.44 4.87
C LYS A 105 -15.43 -8.54 5.66
N THR A 106 -14.41 -9.16 5.10
CA THR A 106 -13.65 -10.23 5.78
C THR A 106 -12.96 -9.70 7.02
N ARG A 107 -12.33 -8.52 6.95
CA ARG A 107 -11.69 -7.87 8.11
C ARG A 107 -12.70 -7.51 9.18
N GLN A 108 -13.85 -6.97 8.79
CA GLN A 108 -14.93 -6.64 9.73
C GLN A 108 -15.46 -7.90 10.43
N SER A 109 -15.63 -8.99 9.70
CA SER A 109 -16.08 -10.27 10.27
C SER A 109 -15.07 -10.82 11.28
N ILE A 110 -13.77 -10.76 10.97
CA ILE A 110 -12.71 -11.19 11.89
C ILE A 110 -12.71 -10.32 13.15
N LEU A 111 -12.81 -9.02 12.99
CA LEU A 111 -12.87 -8.09 14.11
C LEU A 111 -14.08 -8.36 15.00
N GLN A 112 -15.26 -8.55 14.42
CA GLN A 112 -16.49 -8.84 15.16
C GLN A 112 -16.36 -10.14 15.96
N LYS A 113 -15.84 -11.20 15.35
CA LYS A 113 -15.58 -12.46 16.06
C LYS A 113 -14.62 -12.28 17.22
N SER A 114 -13.59 -11.49 17.03
CA SER A 114 -12.59 -11.21 18.09
C SER A 114 -13.22 -10.43 19.23
N VAL A 115 -14.05 -9.43 18.94
CA VAL A 115 -14.80 -8.66 19.95
C VAL A 115 -15.76 -9.57 20.70
N ASP A 116 -16.51 -10.43 20.01
CA ASP A 116 -17.47 -11.35 20.61
C ASP A 116 -16.78 -12.31 21.59
N LEU A 117 -15.57 -12.78 21.25
CA LEU A 117 -14.77 -13.63 22.14
C LEU A 117 -14.26 -12.88 23.38
N MET A 118 -13.94 -11.59 23.25
CA MET A 118 -13.43 -10.76 24.35
C MET A 118 -14.49 -10.41 25.37
N ILE A 119 -15.76 -10.27 24.95
CA ILE A 119 -16.87 -9.86 25.83
C ILE A 119 -17.72 -11.03 26.35
N ARG A 120 -17.37 -12.27 26.00
CA ARG A 120 -18.05 -13.45 26.56
C ARG A 120 -17.83 -13.54 28.08
N PRO A 121 -18.88 -13.74 28.86
CA PRO A 121 -18.76 -13.99 30.28
C PRO A 121 -18.03 -15.30 30.60
#